data_5506ff84ad40b66e97f237331ada083f
#
_entry.id   5506ff84ad40b66e97f237331ada083f
#
_cell.length_a   1.000
_cell.length_b   1.000
_cell.length_c   1.000
_cell.angle_alpha   90.00
_cell.angle_beta   90.00
_cell.angle_gamma   90.00
#
_symmetry.space_group_name_H-M   'P 1'
#
loop_
_entity.id
_entity.type
_entity.pdbx_description
1 polymer ?
#
loop_
_entity_poly.entity_id
_entity_poly.type
_entity_poly.pdbx_seq_one_letter_code
_entity_poly.pdbx_strand_id
1 'polypeptide(L)'
;MVNILYLILLAAGASFIQRTIGFGFGIFIMTALPFLMPSYAEAVTLSGLLSLTSATVVMLQYVKYVTWKRFLPILVAFIVFSTAAILMLDKIEGPMMRTILGCMLIFLSLYFSFFKERLQKHIRATPGWMLGTGSVSGVMGGLFGMQGPPVVLYLIVSEPSKDHYMGMIQTYAVATNITMLAVRIYNGYVTPAVGTSYLYGLAGLAIGVIAGNWAFKRIPSRLFTYLVYAYIGISGAVILLTALCK
;
A
#
# COMPACT_ATOMS: atom_id res chain seq x y z
N MET A 1 -11.58 18.22 13.16
CA MET A 1 -11.30 18.70 11.77
C MET A 1 -9.99 18.08 11.32
N VAL A 2 -9.97 17.51 10.12
CA VAL A 2 -8.71 16.97 9.54
C VAL A 2 -7.73 18.13 9.37
N ASN A 3 -6.51 18.00 9.87
CA ASN A 3 -5.48 18.99 9.60
C ASN A 3 -5.07 18.87 8.12
N ILE A 4 -5.61 19.75 7.29
CA ILE A 4 -5.48 19.72 5.82
C ILE A 4 -4.00 19.74 5.40
N LEU A 5 -3.19 20.61 6.04
CA LEU A 5 -1.76 20.70 5.73
C LEU A 5 -1.05 19.36 6.00
N TYR A 6 -1.36 18.74 7.13
CA TYR A 6 -0.76 17.44 7.48
C TYR A 6 -1.17 16.34 6.51
N LEU A 7 -2.43 16.32 6.07
CA LEU A 7 -2.92 15.38 5.06
C LEU A 7 -2.19 15.58 3.71
N ILE A 8 -2.01 16.83 3.26
CA ILE A 8 -1.29 17.15 2.03
C ILE A 8 0.16 16.65 2.12
N LEU A 9 0.86 16.93 3.22
CA LEU A 9 2.23 16.48 3.43
C LEU A 9 2.34 14.95 3.50
N LEU A 10 1.39 14.30 4.15
CA LEU A 10 1.32 12.86 4.25
C LEU A 10 1.09 12.20 2.87
N ALA A 11 0.17 12.73 2.08
CA ALA A 11 -0.10 12.26 0.72
C ALA A 11 1.11 12.51 -0.21
N ALA A 12 1.79 13.65 -0.06
CA ALA A 12 3.00 13.97 -0.79
C ALA A 12 4.13 12.96 -0.48
N GLY A 13 4.36 12.67 0.81
CA GLY A 13 5.34 11.65 1.22
C GLY A 13 5.01 10.27 0.68
N ALA A 14 3.75 9.85 0.77
CA ALA A 14 3.29 8.55 0.28
C ALA A 14 3.48 8.39 -1.24
N SER A 15 3.10 9.40 -2.02
CA SER A 15 3.24 9.36 -3.49
C SER A 15 4.70 9.47 -3.92
N PHE A 16 5.53 10.24 -3.21
CA PHE A 16 6.97 10.29 -3.42
C PHE A 16 7.62 8.92 -3.24
N ILE A 17 7.28 8.19 -2.16
CA ILE A 17 7.78 6.84 -1.89
C ILE A 17 7.32 5.87 -2.98
N GLN A 18 6.03 5.87 -3.31
CA GLN A 18 5.50 4.99 -4.36
C GLN A 18 6.19 5.24 -5.71
N ARG A 19 6.43 6.50 -6.05
CA ARG A 19 7.09 6.85 -7.32
C ARG A 19 8.55 6.42 -7.36
N THR A 20 9.25 6.45 -6.23
CA THR A 20 10.68 6.09 -6.15
C THR A 20 10.93 4.60 -6.04
N ILE A 21 10.11 3.87 -5.29
CA ILE A 21 10.31 2.43 -5.01
C ILE A 21 9.36 1.54 -5.84
N GLY A 22 8.24 2.09 -6.32
CA GLY A 22 7.20 1.35 -7.03
C GLY A 22 6.06 0.86 -6.12
N PHE A 23 6.21 0.91 -4.80
CA PHE A 23 5.20 0.52 -3.81
C PHE A 23 5.37 1.32 -2.52
N GLY A 24 4.55 1.04 -1.50
CA GLY A 24 4.71 1.61 -0.16
C GLY A 24 3.77 2.79 0.13
N PHE A 25 2.95 3.23 -0.82
CA PHE A 25 1.96 4.28 -0.59
C PHE A 25 1.09 4.00 0.63
N GLY A 26 0.39 2.86 0.63
CA GLY A 26 -0.48 2.46 1.73
C GLY A 26 0.27 2.30 3.04
N ILE A 27 1.46 1.71 3.02
CA ILE A 27 2.28 1.54 4.21
C ILE A 27 2.60 2.89 4.84
N PHE A 28 3.08 3.85 4.05
CA PHE A 28 3.46 5.17 4.55
C PHE A 28 2.26 5.97 5.03
N ILE A 29 1.20 6.07 4.23
CA ILE A 29 0.05 6.92 4.58
C ILE A 29 -0.72 6.38 5.80
N MET A 30 -0.79 5.06 5.97
CA MET A 30 -1.47 4.43 7.11
C MET A 30 -0.72 4.58 8.43
N THR A 31 0.49 5.10 8.44
CA THR A 31 1.19 5.46 9.70
C THR A 31 0.49 6.59 10.46
N ALA A 32 -0.21 7.46 9.78
CA ALA A 32 -0.86 8.63 10.39
C ALA A 32 -2.35 8.78 10.03
N LEU A 33 -2.79 8.29 8.88
CA LEU A 33 -4.16 8.46 8.39
C LEU A 33 -5.26 7.95 9.36
N PRO A 34 -5.07 6.83 10.11
CA PRO A 34 -6.04 6.37 11.10
C PRO A 34 -6.29 7.34 12.27
N PHE A 35 -5.42 8.34 12.47
CA PHE A 35 -5.60 9.39 13.46
C PHE A 35 -6.24 10.66 12.90
N LEU A 36 -6.29 10.78 11.58
CA LEU A 36 -6.83 11.94 10.87
C LEU A 36 -8.29 11.73 10.43
N MET A 37 -8.68 10.48 10.18
CA MET A 37 -10.01 10.15 9.68
C MET A 37 -10.97 9.75 10.82
N PRO A 38 -12.28 9.99 10.65
CA PRO A 38 -13.30 9.65 11.66
C PRO A 38 -13.31 8.17 12.03
N SER A 39 -13.11 7.28 11.05
CA SER A 39 -13.04 5.83 11.27
C SER A 39 -11.83 5.19 10.59
N TYR A 40 -11.45 4.00 11.06
CA TYR A 40 -10.39 3.22 10.45
C TYR A 40 -10.73 2.81 9.00
N ALA A 41 -11.99 2.43 8.76
CA ALA A 41 -12.48 2.05 7.43
C ALA A 41 -12.38 3.22 6.44
N GLU A 42 -12.72 4.44 6.86
CA GLU A 42 -12.54 5.65 6.04
C GLU A 42 -11.07 5.96 5.75
N ALA A 43 -10.17 5.77 6.74
CA ALA A 43 -8.74 5.95 6.54
C ALA A 43 -8.20 4.99 5.47
N VAL A 44 -8.52 3.70 5.55
CA VAL A 44 -8.09 2.70 4.56
C VAL A 44 -8.71 2.99 3.18
N THR A 45 -9.94 3.49 3.13
CA THR A 45 -10.63 3.86 1.89
C THR A 45 -9.96 5.05 1.21
N LEU A 46 -9.66 6.10 1.97
CA LEU A 46 -8.93 7.27 1.46
C LEU A 46 -7.53 6.90 0.95
N SER A 47 -6.81 6.05 1.70
CA SER A 47 -5.52 5.50 1.27
C SER A 47 -5.63 4.80 -0.09
N GLY A 48 -6.66 3.97 -0.27
CA GLY A 48 -6.92 3.25 -1.52
C GLY A 48 -7.22 4.17 -2.70
N LEU A 49 -8.04 5.20 -2.51
CA LEU A 49 -8.36 6.20 -3.54
C LEU A 49 -7.13 6.98 -4.00
N LEU A 50 -6.33 7.48 -3.06
CA LEU A 50 -5.11 8.22 -3.38
C LEU A 50 -4.06 7.31 -4.03
N SER A 51 -3.91 6.06 -3.55
CA SER A 51 -3.04 5.05 -4.15
C SER A 51 -3.46 4.68 -5.57
N LEU A 52 -4.76 4.54 -5.82
CA LEU A 52 -5.32 4.29 -7.15
C LEU A 52 -4.92 5.38 -8.14
N THR A 53 -5.11 6.64 -7.76
CA THR A 53 -4.75 7.79 -8.60
C THR A 53 -3.26 7.82 -8.90
N SER A 54 -2.42 7.66 -7.86
CA SER A 54 -0.97 7.64 -8.00
C SER A 54 -0.49 6.49 -8.90
N ALA A 55 -1.02 5.28 -8.67
CA ALA A 55 -0.66 4.10 -9.45
C ALA A 55 -1.09 4.19 -10.92
N THR A 56 -2.26 4.76 -11.20
CA THR A 56 -2.78 4.92 -12.57
C THR A 56 -1.85 5.77 -13.42
N VAL A 57 -1.35 6.87 -12.89
CA VAL A 57 -0.41 7.75 -13.60
C VAL A 57 0.86 7.00 -14.04
N VAL A 58 1.36 6.10 -13.18
CA VAL A 58 2.56 5.32 -13.50
C VAL A 58 2.23 4.11 -14.38
N MET A 59 1.10 3.43 -14.11
CA MET A 59 0.65 2.28 -14.90
C MET A 59 0.57 2.60 -16.39
N LEU A 60 0.03 3.75 -16.77
CA LEU A 60 -0.13 4.16 -18.18
C LEU A 60 1.21 4.15 -18.95
N GLN A 61 2.34 4.35 -18.27
CA GLN A 61 3.66 4.35 -18.89
C GLN A 61 4.22 2.92 -19.08
N TYR A 62 3.79 1.94 -18.26
CA TYR A 62 4.41 0.62 -18.17
C TYR A 62 3.45 -0.55 -18.46
N VAL A 63 2.17 -0.30 -18.74
CA VAL A 63 1.14 -1.35 -18.93
C VAL A 63 1.50 -2.36 -20.05
N LYS A 64 2.25 -1.92 -21.07
CA LYS A 64 2.73 -2.78 -22.17
C LYS A 64 3.67 -3.90 -21.74
N TYR A 65 4.27 -3.80 -20.55
CA TYR A 65 5.20 -4.80 -20.00
C TYR A 65 4.52 -5.81 -19.06
N VAL A 66 3.18 -5.81 -18.97
CA VAL A 66 2.43 -6.70 -18.07
C VAL A 66 2.42 -8.13 -18.59
N THR A 67 2.83 -9.07 -17.73
CA THR A 67 2.78 -10.51 -18.00
C THR A 67 1.46 -11.10 -17.49
N TRP A 68 0.41 -11.04 -18.30
CA TRP A 68 -0.96 -11.41 -17.92
C TRP A 68 -1.11 -12.82 -17.32
N LYS A 69 -0.34 -13.81 -17.82
CA LYS A 69 -0.35 -15.19 -17.31
C LYS A 69 0.05 -15.28 -15.83
N ARG A 70 0.93 -14.40 -15.36
CA ARG A 70 1.35 -14.33 -13.96
C ARG A 70 0.46 -13.41 -13.14
N PHE A 71 -0.07 -12.38 -13.77
CA PHE A 71 -0.92 -11.37 -13.15
C PHE A 71 -2.26 -11.94 -12.68
N LEU A 72 -2.98 -12.67 -13.54
CA LEU A 72 -4.34 -13.13 -13.28
C LEU A 72 -4.46 -14.04 -12.05
N PRO A 73 -3.63 -15.07 -11.83
CA PRO A 73 -3.74 -15.91 -10.63
C PRO A 73 -3.55 -15.13 -9.32
N ILE A 74 -2.61 -14.16 -9.31
CA ILE A 74 -2.36 -13.31 -8.15
C ILE A 74 -3.58 -12.43 -7.89
N LEU A 75 -4.15 -11.83 -8.93
CA LEU A 75 -5.32 -10.96 -8.83
C LEU A 75 -6.57 -11.72 -8.36
N VAL A 76 -6.84 -12.90 -8.90
CA VAL A 76 -8.01 -13.72 -8.48
C VAL A 76 -7.92 -14.08 -7.00
N ALA A 77 -6.76 -14.57 -6.54
CA ALA A 77 -6.56 -14.86 -5.12
C ALA A 77 -6.72 -13.59 -4.27
N PHE A 78 -6.17 -12.45 -4.73
CA PHE A 78 -6.33 -11.17 -4.06
C PHE A 78 -7.81 -10.79 -3.90
N ILE A 79 -8.60 -10.87 -4.96
CA ILE A 79 -10.04 -10.48 -4.95
C ILE A 79 -10.80 -11.26 -3.87
N VAL A 80 -10.62 -12.57 -3.83
CA VAL A 80 -11.30 -13.43 -2.86
C VAL A 80 -10.93 -13.05 -1.43
N PHE A 81 -9.63 -12.98 -1.13
CA PHE A 81 -9.17 -12.74 0.22
C PHE A 81 -9.34 -11.29 0.67
N SER A 82 -9.23 -10.31 -0.24
CA SER A 82 -9.45 -8.90 0.12
C SER A 82 -10.93 -8.62 0.37
N THR A 83 -11.83 -9.19 -0.42
CA THR A 83 -13.27 -9.07 -0.20
C THR A 83 -13.66 -9.65 1.16
N ALA A 84 -13.22 -10.87 1.47
CA ALA A 84 -13.45 -11.46 2.78
C ALA A 84 -12.90 -10.61 3.93
N ALA A 85 -11.70 -10.07 3.78
CA ALA A 85 -11.05 -9.22 4.76
C ALA A 85 -11.81 -7.89 4.98
N ILE A 86 -12.28 -7.24 3.92
CA ILE A 86 -13.06 -5.99 4.02
C ILE A 86 -14.39 -6.24 4.74
N LEU A 87 -15.09 -7.35 4.41
CA LEU A 87 -16.36 -7.71 5.06
C LEU A 87 -16.20 -8.06 6.54
N MET A 88 -14.99 -8.40 6.98
CA MET A 88 -14.68 -8.62 8.40
C MET A 88 -14.31 -7.33 9.14
N LEU A 89 -14.03 -6.24 8.42
CA LEU A 89 -13.49 -5.01 8.99
C LEU A 89 -14.43 -4.39 10.05
N ASP A 90 -15.74 -4.41 9.80
CA ASP A 90 -16.74 -3.88 10.72
C ASP A 90 -16.93 -4.73 12.00
N LYS A 91 -16.46 -5.97 11.98
CA LYS A 91 -16.55 -6.88 13.14
C LYS A 91 -15.40 -6.68 14.12
N ILE A 92 -14.41 -5.88 13.76
CA ILE A 92 -13.22 -5.64 14.56
C ILE A 92 -13.22 -4.20 15.03
N GLU A 93 -13.13 -4.00 16.34
CA GLU A 93 -13.08 -2.66 16.93
C GLU A 93 -11.90 -1.83 16.44
N GLY A 94 -12.10 -0.53 16.26
CA GLY A 94 -11.08 0.39 15.75
C GLY A 94 -9.77 0.40 16.55
N PRO A 95 -9.78 0.37 17.89
CA PRO A 95 -8.56 0.25 18.70
C PRO A 95 -7.78 -1.04 18.42
N MET A 96 -8.47 -2.17 18.29
CA MET A 96 -7.84 -3.45 17.95
C MET A 96 -7.18 -3.42 16.57
N MET A 97 -7.84 -2.80 15.57
CA MET A 97 -7.27 -2.63 14.23
C MET A 97 -6.01 -1.77 14.24
N ARG A 98 -5.96 -0.72 15.06
CA ARG A 98 -4.73 0.10 15.22
C ARG A 98 -3.60 -0.69 15.85
N THR A 99 -3.89 -1.52 16.85
CA THR A 99 -2.89 -2.40 17.49
C THR A 99 -2.31 -3.38 16.47
N ILE A 100 -3.17 -4.06 15.70
CA ILE A 100 -2.74 -5.02 14.67
C ILE A 100 -1.94 -4.28 13.57
N LEU A 101 -2.37 -3.08 13.17
CA LEU A 101 -1.65 -2.23 12.22
C LEU A 101 -0.24 -1.89 12.72
N GLY A 102 -0.11 -1.48 13.99
CA GLY A 102 1.18 -1.17 14.60
C GLY A 102 2.13 -2.38 14.60
N CYS A 103 1.65 -3.55 15.01
CA CYS A 103 2.39 -4.81 14.94
C CYS A 103 2.81 -5.16 13.52
N MET A 104 1.90 -4.98 12.55
CA MET A 104 2.17 -5.27 11.14
C MET A 104 3.24 -4.33 10.56
N LEU A 105 3.22 -3.04 10.89
CA LEU A 105 4.22 -2.07 10.46
C LEU A 105 5.61 -2.40 11.01
N ILE A 106 5.70 -2.77 12.30
CA ILE A 106 6.97 -3.22 12.91
C ILE A 106 7.46 -4.47 12.21
N PHE A 107 6.58 -5.46 12.03
CA PHE A 107 6.91 -6.70 11.32
C PHE A 107 7.44 -6.42 9.91
N LEU A 108 6.76 -5.57 9.12
CA LEU A 108 7.19 -5.21 7.77
C LEU A 108 8.54 -4.48 7.77
N SER A 109 8.76 -3.57 8.73
CA SER A 109 10.03 -2.85 8.85
C SER A 109 11.19 -3.83 9.10
N LEU A 110 11.05 -4.71 10.09
CA LEU A 110 12.05 -5.74 10.40
C LEU A 110 12.25 -6.72 9.23
N TYR A 111 11.15 -7.13 8.62
CA TYR A 111 11.16 -8.05 7.51
C TYR A 111 11.94 -7.49 6.31
N PHE A 112 11.62 -6.27 5.88
CA PHE A 112 12.32 -5.64 4.75
C PHE A 112 13.77 -5.26 5.07
N SER A 113 14.09 -4.98 6.35
CA SER A 113 15.45 -4.63 6.76
C SER A 113 16.38 -5.85 6.82
N PHE A 114 15.88 -7.01 7.27
CA PHE A 114 16.74 -8.15 7.62
C PHE A 114 16.47 -9.44 6.85
N PHE A 115 15.23 -9.68 6.42
CA PHE A 115 14.82 -10.98 5.90
C PHE A 115 14.51 -11.02 4.41
N LYS A 116 14.38 -9.86 3.76
CA LYS A 116 14.02 -9.75 2.35
C LYS A 116 14.88 -10.64 1.44
N GLU A 117 16.21 -10.56 1.57
CA GLU A 117 17.14 -11.30 0.71
C GLU A 117 17.08 -12.82 0.94
N ARG A 118 16.83 -13.26 2.19
CA ARG A 118 16.71 -14.68 2.50
C ARG A 118 15.45 -15.29 1.88
N LEU A 119 14.31 -14.61 1.99
CA LEU A 119 13.06 -15.12 1.44
C LEU A 119 13.07 -15.12 -0.09
N GLN A 120 13.64 -14.10 -0.72
CA GLN A 120 13.76 -14.03 -2.18
C GLN A 120 14.42 -15.27 -2.79
N LYS A 121 15.38 -15.89 -2.08
CA LYS A 121 16.03 -17.13 -2.53
C LYS A 121 15.10 -18.35 -2.60
N HIS A 122 14.01 -18.35 -1.87
CA HIS A 122 13.05 -19.46 -1.80
C HIS A 122 11.81 -19.24 -2.71
N ILE A 123 11.56 -18.02 -3.15
CA ILE A 123 10.45 -17.69 -4.03
C ILE A 123 10.72 -18.24 -5.43
N ARG A 124 9.71 -18.92 -5.99
CA ARG A 124 9.76 -19.46 -7.36
C ARG A 124 8.54 -18.99 -8.13
N ALA A 125 8.65 -18.85 -9.45
CA ALA A 125 7.55 -18.46 -10.33
C ALA A 125 6.59 -19.65 -10.59
N THR A 126 6.00 -20.20 -9.51
CA THR A 126 5.06 -21.32 -9.56
C THR A 126 3.64 -20.87 -9.23
N PRO A 127 2.59 -21.60 -9.68
CA PRO A 127 1.20 -21.26 -9.36
C PRO A 127 0.91 -21.17 -7.86
N GLY A 128 1.53 -22.04 -7.05
CA GLY A 128 1.40 -22.00 -5.59
C GLY A 128 1.91 -20.68 -4.98
N TRP A 129 3.06 -20.19 -5.44
CA TRP A 129 3.58 -18.89 -5.00
C TRP A 129 2.71 -17.72 -5.48
N MET A 130 2.14 -17.79 -6.69
CA MET A 130 1.21 -16.77 -7.19
C MET A 130 -0.04 -16.67 -6.31
N LEU A 131 -0.69 -17.80 -6.04
CA LEU A 131 -1.89 -17.87 -5.22
C LEU A 131 -1.60 -17.46 -3.77
N GLY A 132 -0.55 -17.99 -3.15
CA GLY A 132 -0.14 -17.63 -1.79
C GLY A 132 0.16 -16.13 -1.64
N THR A 133 0.90 -15.57 -2.59
CA THR A 133 1.21 -14.14 -2.63
C THR A 133 -0.05 -13.30 -2.76
N GLY A 134 -0.96 -13.67 -3.67
CA GLY A 134 -2.26 -13.00 -3.86
C GLY A 134 -3.13 -13.06 -2.61
N SER A 135 -3.20 -14.22 -1.95
CA SER A 135 -3.98 -14.40 -0.71
C SER A 135 -3.48 -13.53 0.44
N VAL A 136 -2.19 -13.58 0.74
CA VAL A 136 -1.59 -12.74 1.80
C VAL A 136 -1.74 -11.27 1.47
N SER A 137 -1.48 -10.89 0.21
CA SER A 137 -1.67 -9.51 -0.26
C SER A 137 -3.13 -9.06 -0.16
N GLY A 138 -4.09 -9.96 -0.43
CA GLY A 138 -5.52 -9.69 -0.30
C GLY A 138 -5.92 -9.36 1.14
N VAL A 139 -5.51 -10.16 2.11
CA VAL A 139 -5.77 -9.89 3.53
C VAL A 139 -5.13 -8.57 3.96
N MET A 140 -3.85 -8.36 3.64
CA MET A 140 -3.15 -7.11 3.99
C MET A 140 -3.76 -5.88 3.31
N GLY A 141 -4.19 -6.00 2.04
CA GLY A 141 -4.85 -4.93 1.30
C GLY A 141 -6.23 -4.62 1.85
N GLY A 142 -7.03 -5.65 2.12
CA GLY A 142 -8.39 -5.51 2.65
C GLY A 142 -8.43 -4.85 4.02
N LEU A 143 -7.61 -5.31 4.97
CA LEU A 143 -7.58 -4.81 6.34
C LEU A 143 -6.79 -3.51 6.49
N PHE A 144 -5.64 -3.38 5.84
CA PHE A 144 -4.68 -2.31 6.12
C PHE A 144 -4.41 -1.36 4.94
N GLY A 145 -4.93 -1.65 3.76
CA GLY A 145 -4.58 -0.90 2.53
C GLY A 145 -3.13 -1.11 2.07
N MET A 146 -2.50 -2.22 2.46
CA MET A 146 -1.07 -2.51 2.26
C MET A 146 -0.85 -3.76 1.40
N GLN A 147 -1.43 -3.82 0.21
CA GLN A 147 -1.36 -4.98 -0.68
C GLN A 147 0.03 -5.22 -1.32
N GLY A 148 0.92 -4.22 -1.29
CA GLY A 148 2.20 -4.25 -2.01
C GLY A 148 3.22 -5.31 -1.54
N PRO A 149 3.54 -5.41 -0.24
CA PRO A 149 4.69 -6.15 0.25
C PRO A 149 4.83 -7.58 -0.25
N PRO A 150 3.81 -8.47 -0.18
CA PRO A 150 3.95 -9.84 -0.65
C PRO A 150 4.21 -9.92 -2.16
N VAL A 151 3.48 -9.10 -2.94
CA VAL A 151 3.57 -9.10 -4.40
C VAL A 151 4.91 -8.54 -4.88
N VAL A 152 5.43 -7.50 -4.22
CA VAL A 152 6.76 -6.94 -4.52
C VAL A 152 7.84 -8.01 -4.42
N LEU A 153 7.81 -8.82 -3.37
CA LEU A 153 8.80 -9.89 -3.18
C LEU A 153 8.75 -10.92 -4.30
N TYR A 154 7.54 -11.31 -4.68
CA TYR A 154 7.35 -12.24 -5.80
C TYR A 154 7.82 -11.63 -7.12
N LEU A 155 7.40 -10.39 -7.43
CA LEU A 155 7.70 -9.74 -8.71
C LEU A 155 9.19 -9.42 -8.89
N ILE A 156 9.92 -9.05 -7.83
CA ILE A 156 11.36 -8.81 -7.92
C ILE A 156 12.12 -10.06 -8.40
N VAL A 157 11.63 -11.26 -8.05
CA VAL A 157 12.26 -12.52 -8.43
C VAL A 157 11.73 -13.05 -9.77
N SER A 158 10.47 -12.81 -10.07
CA SER A 158 9.79 -13.42 -11.22
C SER A 158 9.86 -12.59 -12.50
N GLU A 159 10.09 -11.26 -12.38
CA GLU A 159 10.08 -10.40 -13.55
C GLU A 159 11.48 -10.15 -14.13
N PRO A 160 11.62 -10.18 -15.48
CA PRO A 160 12.95 -10.20 -16.12
C PRO A 160 13.64 -8.83 -16.10
N SER A 161 12.91 -7.73 -15.91
CA SER A 161 13.45 -6.38 -15.92
C SER A 161 12.69 -5.44 -15.00
N LYS A 162 13.29 -4.27 -14.73
CA LYS A 162 12.69 -3.21 -13.94
C LYS A 162 11.39 -2.69 -14.57
N ASP A 163 11.31 -2.64 -15.90
CA ASP A 163 10.11 -2.15 -16.60
C ASP A 163 8.95 -3.16 -16.48
N HIS A 164 9.24 -4.47 -16.59
CA HIS A 164 8.24 -5.52 -16.33
C HIS A 164 7.78 -5.47 -14.86
N TYR A 165 8.70 -5.34 -13.91
CA TYR A 165 8.37 -5.17 -12.51
C TYR A 165 7.46 -3.96 -12.29
N MET A 166 7.81 -2.79 -12.86
CA MET A 166 6.98 -1.57 -12.72
C MET A 166 5.61 -1.72 -13.38
N GLY A 167 5.54 -2.32 -14.57
CA GLY A 167 4.29 -2.63 -15.25
C GLY A 167 3.39 -3.53 -14.40
N MET A 168 3.93 -4.62 -13.89
CA MET A 168 3.20 -5.58 -13.06
C MET A 168 2.71 -4.97 -11.75
N ILE A 169 3.58 -4.30 -10.98
CA ILE A 169 3.23 -3.78 -9.65
C ILE A 169 2.22 -2.63 -9.72
N GLN A 170 2.34 -1.73 -10.73
CA GLN A 170 1.41 -0.61 -10.85
C GLN A 170 0.05 -1.06 -11.40
N THR A 171 0.02 -1.96 -12.39
CA THR A 171 -1.24 -2.56 -12.87
C THR A 171 -1.92 -3.33 -11.76
N TYR A 172 -1.15 -4.05 -10.94
CA TYR A 172 -1.65 -4.74 -9.75
C TYR A 172 -2.26 -3.74 -8.75
N ALA A 173 -1.56 -2.65 -8.45
CA ALA A 173 -2.06 -1.62 -7.54
C ALA A 173 -3.38 -1.00 -8.04
N VAL A 174 -3.49 -0.71 -9.35
CA VAL A 174 -4.73 -0.18 -9.95
C VAL A 174 -5.86 -1.20 -9.84
N ALA A 175 -5.67 -2.43 -10.31
CA ALA A 175 -6.70 -3.46 -10.31
C ALA A 175 -7.19 -3.78 -8.89
N THR A 176 -6.26 -3.92 -7.94
CA THR A 176 -6.59 -4.24 -6.55
C THR A 176 -7.29 -3.08 -5.83
N ASN A 177 -6.87 -1.84 -6.05
CA ASN A 177 -7.56 -0.68 -5.47
C ASN A 177 -8.97 -0.51 -6.06
N ILE A 178 -9.18 -0.73 -7.37
CA ILE A 178 -10.53 -0.72 -7.97
C ILE A 178 -11.41 -1.78 -7.31
N THR A 179 -10.91 -3.01 -7.16
CA THR A 179 -11.66 -4.11 -6.52
C THR A 179 -12.02 -3.76 -5.07
N MET A 180 -11.04 -3.32 -4.28
CA MET A 180 -11.30 -2.95 -2.88
C MET A 180 -12.25 -1.75 -2.77
N LEU A 181 -12.13 -0.77 -3.67
CA LEU A 181 -13.01 0.40 -3.69
C LEU A 181 -14.46 0.00 -3.97
N ALA A 182 -14.69 -0.91 -4.92
CA ALA A 182 -16.04 -1.42 -5.20
C ALA A 182 -16.70 -2.02 -3.95
N VAL A 183 -15.96 -2.87 -3.22
CA VAL A 183 -16.47 -3.47 -1.97
C VAL A 183 -16.69 -2.40 -0.89
N ARG A 184 -15.80 -1.41 -0.78
CA ARG A 184 -15.92 -0.32 0.21
C ARG A 184 -17.05 0.65 -0.08
N ILE A 185 -17.35 0.91 -1.37
CA ILE A 185 -18.52 1.67 -1.78
C ILE A 185 -19.79 0.94 -1.35
N TYR A 186 -19.85 -0.37 -1.60
CA TYR A 186 -20.99 -1.20 -1.20
C TYR A 186 -21.23 -1.18 0.31
N ASN A 187 -20.17 -1.16 1.13
CA ASN A 187 -20.26 -1.06 2.59
C ASN A 187 -20.41 0.38 3.11
N GLY A 188 -20.55 1.39 2.25
CA GLY A 188 -20.78 2.78 2.68
C GLY A 188 -19.55 3.49 3.27
N TYR A 189 -18.33 2.99 3.04
CA TYR A 189 -17.11 3.62 3.58
C TYR A 189 -16.63 4.85 2.79
N VAL A 190 -17.25 5.14 1.65
CA VAL A 190 -16.99 6.37 0.88
C VAL A 190 -17.93 7.48 1.37
N THR A 191 -17.54 8.11 2.45
CA THR A 191 -18.30 9.19 3.09
C THR A 191 -17.93 10.57 2.52
N PRO A 192 -18.71 11.62 2.81
CA PRO A 192 -18.34 13.01 2.46
C PRO A 192 -16.97 13.42 3.04
N ALA A 193 -16.59 12.90 4.22
CA ALA A 193 -15.28 13.15 4.82
C ALA A 193 -14.15 12.54 3.99
N VAL A 194 -14.35 11.35 3.44
CA VAL A 194 -13.39 10.72 2.50
C VAL A 194 -13.30 11.53 1.21
N GLY A 195 -14.43 11.98 0.64
CA GLY A 195 -14.46 12.77 -0.59
C GLY A 195 -13.72 14.10 -0.47
N THR A 196 -13.98 14.85 0.59
CA THR A 196 -13.29 16.14 0.85
C THR A 196 -11.79 15.94 1.12
N SER A 197 -11.43 14.94 1.92
CA SER A 197 -10.04 14.61 2.20
C SER A 197 -9.30 14.13 0.95
N TYR A 198 -9.96 13.42 0.05
CA TYR A 198 -9.39 13.00 -1.22
C TYR A 198 -9.01 14.20 -2.09
N LEU A 199 -9.88 15.23 -2.20
CA LEU A 199 -9.56 16.44 -2.96
C LEU A 199 -8.32 17.16 -2.45
N TYR A 200 -8.17 17.29 -1.12
CA TYR A 200 -6.94 17.86 -0.54
C TYR A 200 -5.73 16.94 -0.73
N GLY A 201 -5.93 15.63 -0.64
CA GLY A 201 -4.88 14.64 -0.87
C GLY A 201 -4.33 14.66 -2.29
N LEU A 202 -5.14 15.01 -3.31
CA LEU A 202 -4.71 15.16 -4.70
C LEU A 202 -3.62 16.23 -4.86
N ALA A 203 -3.70 17.34 -4.13
CA ALA A 203 -2.66 18.37 -4.15
C ALA A 203 -1.33 17.80 -3.61
N GLY A 204 -1.36 17.08 -2.50
CA GLY A 204 -0.20 16.39 -1.96
C GLY A 204 0.36 15.34 -2.91
N LEU A 205 -0.51 14.56 -3.54
CA LEU A 205 -0.14 13.54 -4.51
C LEU A 205 0.63 14.16 -5.70
N ALA A 206 0.14 15.27 -6.26
CA ALA A 206 0.81 15.97 -7.37
C ALA A 206 2.22 16.43 -6.96
N ILE A 207 2.36 17.05 -5.79
CA ILE A 207 3.65 17.47 -5.24
C ILE A 207 4.60 16.27 -5.09
N GLY A 208 4.12 15.17 -4.50
CA GLY A 208 4.94 13.99 -4.25
C GLY A 208 5.37 13.28 -5.53
N VAL A 209 4.51 13.20 -6.56
CA VAL A 209 4.87 12.62 -7.86
C VAL A 209 5.94 13.46 -8.56
N ILE A 210 5.80 14.79 -8.57
CA ILE A 210 6.78 15.70 -9.18
C ILE A 210 8.12 15.59 -8.46
N ALA A 211 8.12 15.68 -7.13
CA ALA A 211 9.32 15.54 -6.31
C ALA A 211 9.95 14.15 -6.46
N GLY A 212 9.14 13.09 -6.51
CA GLY A 212 9.59 11.71 -6.70
C GLY A 212 10.25 11.50 -8.06
N ASN A 213 9.73 12.08 -9.13
CA ASN A 213 10.36 12.05 -10.45
C ASN A 213 11.75 12.69 -10.46
N TRP A 214 11.90 13.81 -9.75
CA TRP A 214 13.19 14.50 -9.62
C TRP A 214 14.19 13.70 -8.79
N ALA A 215 13.74 13.16 -7.66
CA ALA A 215 14.56 12.41 -6.71
C ALA A 215 15.01 11.05 -7.27
N PHE A 216 14.14 10.36 -8.01
CA PHE A 216 14.43 9.05 -8.61
C PHE A 216 15.69 9.04 -9.46
N LYS A 217 16.04 10.18 -10.07
CA LYS A 217 17.24 10.35 -10.91
C LYS A 217 18.52 10.67 -10.11
N ARG A 218 18.41 11.05 -8.82
CA ARG A 218 19.51 11.66 -8.06
C ARG A 218 19.85 10.96 -6.75
N ILE A 219 18.89 10.30 -6.10
CA ILE A 219 19.09 9.68 -4.79
C ILE A 219 19.48 8.21 -4.96
N PRO A 220 20.56 7.73 -4.30
CA PRO A 220 20.87 6.31 -4.23
C PRO A 220 19.71 5.56 -3.59
N SER A 221 19.10 4.64 -4.34
CA SER A 221 17.90 3.91 -3.92
C SER A 221 18.07 3.17 -2.58
N ARG A 222 19.28 2.73 -2.27
CA ARG A 222 19.60 1.98 -1.04
C ARG A 222 19.37 2.79 0.23
N LEU A 223 19.97 3.99 0.33
CA LEU A 223 19.84 4.86 1.52
C LEU A 223 18.39 5.27 1.73
N PHE A 224 17.72 5.69 0.65
CA PHE A 224 16.31 6.08 0.71
C PHE A 224 15.42 4.94 1.22
N THR A 225 15.63 3.72 0.74
CA THR A 225 14.87 2.54 1.16
C THR A 225 15.05 2.24 2.65
N TYR A 226 16.27 2.34 3.19
CA TYR A 226 16.52 2.16 4.63
C TYR A 226 15.84 3.23 5.49
N LEU A 227 15.86 4.49 5.07
CA LEU A 227 15.16 5.59 5.77
C LEU A 227 13.65 5.35 5.82
N VAL A 228 13.05 4.87 4.72
CA VAL A 228 11.63 4.52 4.69
C VAL A 228 11.31 3.36 5.64
N TYR A 229 12.15 2.32 5.69
CA TYR A 229 11.92 1.19 6.60
C TYR A 229 12.05 1.61 8.07
N ALA A 230 13.03 2.44 8.40
CA ALA A 230 13.19 3.00 9.74
C ALA A 230 11.96 3.84 10.13
N TYR A 231 11.49 4.72 9.24
CA TYR A 231 10.28 5.51 9.46
C TYR A 231 9.05 4.62 9.71
N ILE A 232 8.84 3.58 8.90
CA ILE A 232 7.72 2.64 9.07
C ILE A 232 7.79 1.94 10.43
N GLY A 233 8.98 1.49 10.83
CA GLY A 233 9.19 0.82 12.13
C GLY A 233 8.92 1.74 13.31
N ILE A 234 9.44 2.97 13.29
CA ILE A 234 9.19 3.98 14.33
C ILE A 234 7.70 4.32 14.39
N SER A 235 7.06 4.54 13.25
CA SER A 235 5.63 4.83 13.20
C SER A 235 4.79 3.67 13.72
N GLY A 236 5.15 2.42 13.39
CA GLY A 236 4.50 1.23 13.93
C GLY A 236 4.61 1.16 15.47
N ALA A 237 5.79 1.46 16.02
CA ALA A 237 5.99 1.51 17.47
C ALA A 237 5.14 2.61 18.13
N VAL A 238 5.07 3.81 17.54
CA VAL A 238 4.23 4.91 18.04
C VAL A 238 2.75 4.52 18.02
N ILE A 239 2.26 3.93 16.93
CA ILE A 239 0.87 3.47 16.82
C ILE A 239 0.57 2.42 17.88
N LEU A 240 1.45 1.45 18.08
CA LEU A 240 1.28 0.39 19.05
C LEU A 240 1.27 0.96 20.48
N LEU A 241 2.21 1.82 20.84
CA LEU A 241 2.25 2.47 22.16
C LEU A 241 0.98 3.30 22.41
N THR A 242 0.54 4.09 21.43
CA THR A 242 -0.69 4.90 21.58
C THR A 242 -1.96 4.06 21.64
N ALA A 243 -1.97 2.85 21.09
CA ALA A 243 -3.10 1.93 21.16
C ALA A 243 -3.14 1.17 22.52
N LEU A 244 -1.97 0.90 23.12
CA LEU A 244 -1.87 0.19 24.40
C LEU A 244 -2.02 1.12 25.63
N CYS A 245 -1.73 2.42 25.47
CA CYS A 245 -1.86 3.41 26.55
C CYS A 245 -3.27 4.03 26.67
N LYS A 246 -4.25 3.56 25.90
CA LYS A 246 -5.68 3.93 25.99
C LYS A 246 -6.50 2.78 26.53
#